data_958e9e4e29401abda0f6e2b6fd2cda0e
#
_entry.id   958e9e4e29401abda0f6e2b6fd2cda0e
#
_cell.length_a   1.000
_cell.length_b   1.000
_cell.length_c   1.000
_cell.angle_alpha   90.00
_cell.angle_beta   90.00
_cell.angle_gamma   90.00
#
_symmetry.space_group_name_H-M   'P 1'
#
loop_
_entity.id
_entity.type
_entity.pdbx_description
1 polymer ?
#
loop_
_entity_poly.entity_id
_entity_poly.type
_entity_poly.pdbx_seq_one_letter_code
_entity_poly.pdbx_strand_id
1 'polypeptide(L)'
;LTLGEGYIQEWSLYINELVYVFRRTCSVVRRRLYPVVYDGDLTSVYSDLASLRPSTLSSYQPYIDDAWFTIIRRLRTEGGGLEYLVISPESMFEAHRHLTLYLIWRDFHSSLGQSNGRYLDLSQEHYKLYQDEWKRINFIYDYDHDGKADEPDMRTAKTPVVYLSNPGRFGRFRYRSTRF
;
A
#
# COMPACT_ATOMS: atom_id res chain seq x y z
N LEU A 1 -10.83 -15.05 14.94
CA LEU A 1 -10.79 -13.64 14.59
C LEU A 1 -11.20 -13.51 13.12
N THR A 2 -12.09 -12.60 12.82
CA THR A 2 -12.48 -12.27 11.45
C THR A 2 -11.44 -11.34 10.82
N LEU A 3 -11.29 -11.38 9.49
CA LEU A 3 -10.43 -10.43 8.78
C LEU A 3 -11.00 -9.02 8.93
N GLY A 4 -10.15 -8.03 9.12
CA GLY A 4 -10.57 -6.64 9.25
C GLY A 4 -9.58 -5.76 9.97
N GLU A 5 -9.92 -4.49 10.03
CA GLU A 5 -9.14 -3.44 10.69
C GLU A 5 -9.78 -3.02 12.02
N GLY A 6 -9.04 -2.21 12.78
CA GLY A 6 -9.55 -1.59 14.01
C GLY A 6 -9.50 -2.48 15.24
N TYR A 7 -8.84 -3.62 15.18
CA TYR A 7 -8.57 -4.42 16.37
C TYR A 7 -7.59 -3.72 17.29
N ILE A 8 -7.73 -3.94 18.59
CA ILE A 8 -6.82 -3.44 19.60
C ILE A 8 -6.10 -4.62 20.23
N GLN A 9 -4.78 -4.63 20.12
CA GLN A 9 -3.93 -5.53 20.87
C GLN A 9 -3.54 -4.85 22.17
N GLU A 10 -3.78 -5.53 23.29
CA GLU A 10 -3.46 -5.04 24.62
C GLU A 10 -2.46 -5.96 25.30
N TRP A 11 -1.43 -5.37 25.89
CA TRP A 11 -0.44 -6.09 26.71
C TRP A 11 -0.42 -5.48 28.11
N SER A 12 -0.46 -6.35 29.10
CA SER A 12 -0.28 -5.99 30.49
C SER A 12 1.08 -6.51 31.00
N LEU A 13 1.96 -5.61 31.41
CA LEU A 13 3.23 -5.93 32.03
C LEU A 13 3.12 -5.70 33.53
N TYR A 14 3.54 -6.67 34.31
CA TYR A 14 3.57 -6.62 35.77
C TYR A 14 5.02 -6.39 36.22
N ILE A 15 5.31 -5.20 36.72
CA ILE A 15 6.65 -4.82 37.19
C ILE A 15 6.51 -4.18 38.57
N ASN A 16 7.16 -4.76 39.59
CA ASN A 16 7.15 -4.27 40.95
C ASN A 16 5.74 -4.00 41.48
N GLU A 17 4.84 -4.96 41.33
CA GLU A 17 3.42 -4.90 41.76
C GLU A 17 2.57 -3.86 40.99
N LEU A 18 3.15 -3.17 40.02
CA LEU A 18 2.43 -2.22 39.15
C LEU A 18 2.09 -2.88 37.82
N VAL A 19 0.90 -2.53 37.30
CA VAL A 19 0.41 -3.01 35.99
C VAL A 19 0.55 -1.87 34.99
N TYR A 20 1.34 -2.15 33.93
CA TYR A 20 1.48 -1.24 32.79
C TYR A 20 0.69 -1.82 31.61
N VAL A 21 -0.28 -1.06 31.11
CA VAL A 21 -1.11 -1.46 29.99
C VAL A 21 -0.68 -0.72 28.74
N PHE A 22 -0.31 -1.48 27.70
CA PHE A 22 0.02 -0.94 26.37
C PHE A 22 -1.04 -1.37 25.37
N ARG A 23 -1.52 -0.41 24.58
CA ARG A 23 -2.50 -0.65 23.53
C ARG A 23 -1.94 -0.26 22.18
N ARG A 24 -2.14 -1.13 21.21
CA ARG A 24 -1.77 -0.87 19.82
C ARG A 24 -2.91 -1.30 18.89
N THR A 25 -3.23 -0.45 17.93
CA THR A 25 -4.14 -0.84 16.86
C THR A 25 -3.46 -1.84 15.94
N CYS A 26 -4.21 -2.85 15.51
CA CYS A 26 -3.75 -3.86 14.55
C CYS A 26 -4.88 -4.25 13.60
N SER A 27 -4.51 -4.93 12.53
CA SER A 27 -5.45 -5.51 11.57
C SER A 27 -5.27 -7.02 11.55
N VAL A 28 -6.36 -7.74 11.41
CA VAL A 28 -6.34 -9.18 11.15
C VAL A 28 -6.37 -9.37 9.65
N VAL A 29 -5.28 -9.86 9.10
CA VAL A 29 -5.08 -10.00 7.66
C VAL A 29 -4.80 -11.45 7.29
N ARG A 30 -5.18 -11.87 6.10
CA ARG A 30 -4.90 -13.21 5.58
C ARG A 30 -3.39 -13.37 5.34
N ARG A 31 -2.79 -12.39 4.69
CA ARG A 31 -1.37 -12.33 4.42
C ARG A 31 -0.83 -10.96 4.79
N ARG A 32 0.28 -10.94 5.52
CA ARG A 32 0.93 -9.67 5.85
C ARG A 32 1.48 -9.02 4.59
N LEU A 33 1.17 -7.75 4.38
CA LEU A 33 1.85 -6.92 3.40
C LEU A 33 3.23 -6.53 3.94
N TYR A 34 4.25 -6.68 3.13
CA TYR A 34 5.65 -6.39 3.47
C TYR A 34 6.37 -5.80 2.25
N PRO A 35 7.44 -5.04 2.44
CA PRO A 35 8.26 -4.57 1.34
C PRO A 35 8.76 -5.74 0.50
N VAL A 36 8.52 -5.69 -0.80
CA VAL A 36 8.83 -6.80 -1.72
C VAL A 36 10.13 -6.59 -2.50
N VAL A 37 10.79 -5.44 -2.30
CA VAL A 37 12.05 -5.05 -2.95
C VAL A 37 13.15 -4.97 -1.90
N TYR A 38 14.36 -5.36 -2.28
CA TYR A 38 15.57 -5.32 -1.47
C TYR A 38 16.70 -4.61 -2.21
N ASP A 39 17.77 -4.22 -1.53
CA ASP A 39 18.95 -3.56 -2.12
C ASP A 39 19.49 -4.31 -3.36
N GLY A 40 19.51 -5.65 -3.32
CA GLY A 40 19.96 -6.48 -4.42
C GLY A 40 19.13 -6.29 -5.70
N ASP A 41 17.83 -6.05 -5.57
CA ASP A 41 16.94 -5.84 -6.72
C ASP A 41 17.22 -4.50 -7.41
N LEU A 42 17.63 -3.48 -6.65
CA LEU A 42 17.98 -2.18 -7.17
C LEU A 42 19.32 -2.23 -7.90
N THR A 43 20.32 -2.89 -7.30
CA THR A 43 21.66 -3.02 -7.87
C THR A 43 21.70 -3.97 -9.07
N SER A 44 20.73 -4.88 -9.19
CA SER A 44 20.58 -5.70 -10.40
C SER A 44 20.15 -4.90 -11.63
N VAL A 45 19.43 -3.78 -11.43
CA VAL A 45 19.04 -2.85 -12.52
C VAL A 45 20.13 -1.85 -12.81
N TYR A 46 20.73 -1.30 -11.76
CA TYR A 46 21.81 -0.30 -11.85
C TYR A 46 22.99 -0.73 -10.98
N SER A 47 23.98 -1.38 -11.58
CA SER A 47 25.19 -1.85 -10.89
C SER A 47 25.95 -0.72 -10.20
N ASP A 48 25.88 0.50 -10.76
CA ASP A 48 26.55 1.68 -10.24
C ASP A 48 25.96 2.19 -8.93
N LEU A 49 24.71 1.81 -8.58
CA LEU A 49 24.08 2.26 -7.36
C LEU A 49 24.92 1.92 -6.12
N ALA A 50 25.58 0.77 -6.10
CA ALA A 50 26.43 0.39 -4.97
C ALA A 50 27.54 1.42 -4.71
N SER A 51 28.12 2.02 -5.77
CA SER A 51 29.18 3.02 -5.70
C SER A 51 28.67 4.44 -5.49
N LEU A 52 27.46 4.73 -5.91
CA LEU A 52 26.83 6.06 -5.81
C LEU A 52 26.18 6.29 -4.44
N ARG A 53 26.08 5.24 -3.61
CA ARG A 53 25.47 5.34 -2.31
C ARG A 53 26.19 6.36 -1.42
N PRO A 54 25.46 7.35 -0.84
CA PRO A 54 26.03 8.29 0.11
C PRO A 54 26.71 7.57 1.28
N SER A 55 27.85 8.05 1.72
CA SER A 55 28.62 7.46 2.83
C SER A 55 27.86 7.46 4.17
N THR A 56 26.83 8.29 4.28
CA THR A 56 25.92 8.35 5.44
C THR A 56 24.92 7.21 5.49
N LEU A 57 24.75 6.48 4.38
CA LEU A 57 23.78 5.38 4.27
C LEU A 57 24.48 4.03 4.17
N SER A 58 24.09 3.10 5.02
CA SER A 58 24.58 1.70 4.95
C SER A 58 23.86 0.90 3.85
N SER A 59 22.62 1.26 3.53
CA SER A 59 21.79 0.61 2.51
C SER A 59 20.77 1.60 1.94
N TYR A 60 20.07 1.21 0.86
CA TYR A 60 18.94 1.96 0.32
C TYR A 60 17.62 1.68 1.06
N GLN A 61 17.66 0.94 2.17
CA GLN A 61 16.47 0.56 2.93
C GLN A 61 15.55 1.74 3.27
N PRO A 62 16.04 2.94 3.65
CA PRO A 62 15.15 4.08 3.92
C PRO A 62 14.29 4.47 2.71
N TYR A 63 14.83 4.42 1.48
CA TYR A 63 14.06 4.71 0.27
C TYR A 63 13.09 3.58 -0.07
N ILE A 64 13.48 2.33 0.17
CA ILE A 64 12.62 1.15 0.00
C ILE A 64 11.40 1.27 0.92
N ASP A 65 11.63 1.60 2.19
CA ASP A 65 10.57 1.75 3.18
C ASP A 65 9.65 2.92 2.86
N ASP A 66 10.18 4.07 2.45
CA ASP A 66 9.38 5.24 2.08
C ASP A 66 8.53 4.99 0.82
N ALA A 67 9.11 4.34 -0.18
CA ALA A 67 8.38 3.88 -1.36
C ALA A 67 7.24 2.93 -0.97
N TRP A 68 7.53 1.96 -0.08
CA TRP A 68 6.52 1.03 0.41
C TRP A 68 5.39 1.72 1.14
N PHE A 69 5.69 2.62 2.06
CA PHE A 69 4.66 3.41 2.76
C PHE A 69 3.81 4.23 1.81
N THR A 70 4.41 4.76 0.74
CA THR A 70 3.69 5.49 -0.30
C THR A 70 2.74 4.58 -1.07
N ILE A 71 3.16 3.36 -1.41
CA ILE A 71 2.33 2.34 -2.07
C ILE A 71 1.16 1.95 -1.17
N ILE A 72 1.41 1.63 0.09
CA ILE A 72 0.34 1.26 1.04
C ILE A 72 -0.66 2.39 1.23
N ARG A 73 -0.19 3.64 1.34
CA ARG A 73 -1.08 4.81 1.43
C ARG A 73 -1.95 4.94 0.18
N ARG A 74 -1.36 4.75 -0.99
CA ARG A 74 -2.09 4.78 -2.26
C ARG A 74 -3.10 3.64 -2.36
N LEU A 75 -2.72 2.44 -1.95
CA LEU A 75 -3.63 1.29 -1.91
C LEU A 75 -4.85 1.56 -1.03
N ARG A 76 -4.67 2.20 0.13
CA ARG A 76 -5.77 2.60 1.02
C ARG A 76 -6.71 3.62 0.38
N THR A 77 -6.16 4.60 -0.31
CA THR A 77 -6.96 5.68 -0.91
C THR A 77 -7.67 5.24 -2.20
N GLU A 78 -6.98 4.52 -3.07
CA GLU A 78 -7.51 4.09 -4.37
C GLU A 78 -8.21 2.72 -4.28
N GLY A 79 -7.74 1.84 -3.41
CA GLY A 79 -8.26 0.49 -3.21
C GLY A 79 -9.44 0.41 -2.22
N GLY A 80 -9.93 1.55 -1.72
CA GLY A 80 -11.06 1.58 -0.79
C GLY A 80 -10.77 1.00 0.60
N GLY A 81 -9.49 0.95 1.02
CA GLY A 81 -9.10 0.44 2.35
C GLY A 81 -9.13 -1.07 2.48
N LEU A 82 -9.01 -1.80 1.37
CA LEU A 82 -9.10 -3.26 1.33
C LEU A 82 -7.73 -3.96 1.39
N GLU A 83 -6.71 -3.31 1.93
CA GLU A 83 -5.36 -3.88 2.00
C GLU A 83 -5.30 -5.19 2.80
N TYR A 84 -6.20 -5.39 3.74
CA TYR A 84 -6.28 -6.63 4.54
C TYR A 84 -6.79 -7.84 3.74
N LEU A 85 -7.38 -7.63 2.57
CA LEU A 85 -7.85 -8.69 1.67
C LEU A 85 -6.85 -9.06 0.57
N VAL A 86 -5.77 -8.29 0.42
CA VAL A 86 -4.76 -8.58 -0.62
C VAL A 86 -3.98 -9.83 -0.26
N ILE A 87 -3.93 -10.79 -1.18
CA ILE A 87 -3.23 -12.06 -1.00
C ILE A 87 -1.96 -12.20 -1.86
N SER A 88 -1.70 -11.24 -2.73
CA SER A 88 -0.55 -11.25 -3.65
C SER A 88 0.30 -9.98 -3.53
N PRO A 89 1.06 -9.78 -2.42
CA PRO A 89 1.93 -8.61 -2.27
C PRO A 89 3.01 -8.56 -3.34
N GLU A 90 3.42 -9.70 -3.88
CA GLU A 90 4.43 -9.82 -4.93
C GLU A 90 4.02 -9.12 -6.24
N SER A 91 2.72 -8.94 -6.49
CA SER A 91 2.23 -8.20 -7.66
C SER A 91 2.62 -6.72 -7.65
N MET A 92 3.04 -6.19 -6.50
CA MET A 92 3.50 -4.82 -6.34
C MET A 92 5.02 -4.65 -6.57
N PHE A 93 5.75 -5.73 -6.89
CA PHE A 93 7.22 -5.71 -6.97
C PHE A 93 7.74 -4.64 -7.95
N GLU A 94 7.26 -4.63 -9.19
CA GLU A 94 7.73 -3.68 -10.20
C GLU A 94 7.36 -2.23 -9.83
N ALA A 95 6.14 -2.00 -9.37
CA ALA A 95 5.73 -0.67 -8.92
C ALA A 95 6.59 -0.20 -7.74
N HIS A 96 6.87 -1.08 -6.78
CA HIS A 96 7.72 -0.77 -5.63
C HIS A 96 9.15 -0.46 -6.06
N ARG A 97 9.74 -1.27 -6.95
CA ARG A 97 11.08 -1.06 -7.48
C ARG A 97 11.22 0.29 -8.20
N HIS A 98 10.29 0.59 -9.09
CA HIS A 98 10.32 1.85 -9.84
C HIS A 98 10.09 3.08 -8.95
N LEU A 99 9.21 2.99 -7.96
CA LEU A 99 9.01 4.08 -7.02
C LEU A 99 10.25 4.30 -6.14
N THR A 100 10.92 3.23 -5.72
CA THR A 100 12.18 3.32 -4.96
C THR A 100 13.27 3.99 -5.79
N LEU A 101 13.47 3.56 -7.04
CA LEU A 101 14.45 4.17 -7.95
C LEU A 101 14.14 5.64 -8.24
N TYR A 102 12.85 5.99 -8.40
CA TYR A 102 12.44 7.39 -8.53
C TYR A 102 12.90 8.23 -7.32
N LEU A 103 12.68 7.74 -6.09
CA LEU A 103 13.06 8.46 -4.88
C LEU A 103 14.60 8.66 -4.80
N ILE A 104 15.36 7.61 -5.12
CA ILE A 104 16.82 7.65 -5.13
C ILE A 104 17.33 8.68 -6.15
N TRP A 105 16.88 8.61 -7.40
CA TRP A 105 17.34 9.51 -8.45
C TRP A 105 16.91 10.96 -8.22
N ARG A 106 15.74 11.17 -7.64
CA ARG A 106 15.27 12.51 -7.23
C ARG A 106 16.16 13.10 -6.15
N ASP A 107 16.56 12.31 -5.17
CA ASP A 107 17.46 12.76 -4.11
C ASP A 107 18.85 13.05 -4.66
N PHE A 108 19.40 12.21 -5.51
CA PHE A 108 20.69 12.46 -6.17
C PHE A 108 20.67 13.73 -7.03
N HIS A 109 19.57 13.99 -7.74
CA HIS A 109 19.44 15.24 -8.48
C HIS A 109 19.45 16.44 -7.55
N SER A 110 18.76 16.37 -6.40
CA SER A 110 18.71 17.49 -5.45
C SER A 110 20.03 17.69 -4.70
N SER A 111 20.75 16.62 -4.37
CA SER A 111 21.97 16.68 -3.54
C SER A 111 23.24 16.96 -4.34
N LEU A 112 23.35 16.46 -5.58
CA LEU A 112 24.53 16.62 -6.43
C LEU A 112 24.50 17.88 -7.31
N GLY A 113 23.46 18.69 -7.20
CA GLY A 113 23.28 19.95 -7.92
C GLY A 113 22.66 19.77 -9.31
N GLN A 114 22.04 20.84 -9.80
CA GLN A 114 21.26 20.89 -11.05
C GLN A 114 22.05 20.61 -12.32
N SER A 115 23.39 20.51 -12.24
CA SER A 115 24.26 20.30 -13.40
C SER A 115 24.13 18.90 -14.03
N ASN A 116 23.51 17.96 -13.36
CA ASN A 116 23.40 16.58 -13.83
C ASN A 116 21.95 16.22 -14.21
N GLY A 117 21.53 16.70 -15.40
CA GLY A 117 20.19 16.44 -15.96
C GLY A 117 19.83 14.93 -16.03
N ARG A 118 20.87 14.07 -16.14
CA ARG A 118 20.68 12.62 -16.21
C ARG A 118 19.85 12.06 -15.03
N TYR A 119 20.10 12.52 -13.80
CA TYR A 119 19.36 12.02 -12.63
C TYR A 119 17.92 12.49 -12.61
N LEU A 120 17.66 13.69 -13.15
CA LEU A 120 16.30 14.17 -13.33
C LEU A 120 15.55 13.32 -14.35
N ASP A 121 16.18 13.05 -15.51
CA ASP A 121 15.58 12.22 -16.56
C ASP A 121 15.27 10.81 -16.04
N LEU A 122 16.22 10.17 -15.36
CA LEU A 122 16.02 8.86 -14.74
C LEU A 122 14.88 8.89 -13.71
N SER A 123 14.79 9.93 -12.89
CA SER A 123 13.71 10.03 -11.91
C SER A 123 12.36 10.14 -12.61
N GLN A 124 12.24 10.96 -13.65
CA GLN A 124 10.99 11.11 -14.40
C GLN A 124 10.60 9.81 -15.13
N GLU A 125 11.57 9.12 -15.72
CA GLU A 125 11.36 7.83 -16.37
C GLU A 125 10.81 6.80 -15.37
N HIS A 126 11.46 6.63 -14.21
CA HIS A 126 11.01 5.68 -13.20
C HIS A 126 9.66 6.07 -12.58
N TYR A 127 9.38 7.34 -12.42
CA TYR A 127 8.05 7.76 -11.98
C TYR A 127 6.95 7.39 -12.99
N LYS A 128 7.24 7.56 -14.30
CA LYS A 128 6.32 7.15 -15.36
C LYS A 128 6.11 5.63 -15.35
N LEU A 129 7.20 4.85 -15.28
CA LEU A 129 7.12 3.40 -15.19
C LEU A 129 6.32 2.94 -13.96
N TYR A 130 6.55 3.55 -12.78
CA TYR A 130 5.74 3.30 -11.60
C TYR A 130 4.24 3.54 -11.84
N GLN A 131 3.90 4.64 -12.50
CA GLN A 131 2.50 4.95 -12.82
C GLN A 131 1.87 3.93 -13.77
N ASP A 132 2.64 3.48 -14.76
CA ASP A 132 2.17 2.51 -15.74
C ASP A 132 2.04 1.11 -15.12
N GLU A 133 3.01 0.70 -14.30
CA GLU A 133 2.92 -0.56 -13.55
C GLU A 133 1.77 -0.53 -12.54
N TRP A 134 1.57 0.57 -11.83
CA TRP A 134 0.44 0.71 -10.91
C TRP A 134 -0.91 0.47 -11.58
N LYS A 135 -1.10 0.97 -12.81
CA LYS A 135 -2.33 0.75 -13.59
C LYS A 135 -2.52 -0.71 -14.01
N ARG A 136 -1.40 -1.44 -14.17
CA ARG A 136 -1.40 -2.85 -14.58
C ARG A 136 -1.59 -3.81 -13.41
N ILE A 137 -1.35 -3.37 -12.18
CA ILE A 137 -1.50 -4.23 -11.02
C ILE A 137 -2.94 -4.72 -10.93
N ASN A 138 -3.08 -6.02 -11.01
CA ASN A 138 -4.33 -6.70 -10.73
C ASN A 138 -4.24 -7.34 -9.36
N PHE A 139 -4.81 -6.69 -8.36
CA PHE A 139 -4.83 -7.22 -7.01
C PHE A 139 -5.78 -8.42 -6.94
N ILE A 140 -5.29 -9.47 -6.34
CA ILE A 140 -6.09 -10.64 -6.00
C ILE A 140 -6.63 -10.41 -4.58
N TYR A 141 -7.95 -10.39 -4.47
CA TYR A 141 -8.66 -10.18 -3.21
C TYR A 141 -9.42 -11.44 -2.80
N ASP A 142 -9.59 -11.61 -1.51
CA ASP A 142 -10.36 -12.67 -0.87
C ASP A 142 -11.56 -12.01 -0.15
N TYR A 143 -12.61 -11.67 -0.92
CA TYR A 143 -13.76 -10.93 -0.41
C TYR A 143 -14.69 -11.77 0.47
N ASP A 144 -14.81 -13.06 0.17
CA ASP A 144 -15.67 -13.98 0.92
C ASP A 144 -14.95 -14.63 2.11
N HIS A 145 -13.64 -14.39 2.23
CA HIS A 145 -12.78 -14.87 3.30
C HIS A 145 -12.57 -16.40 3.31
N ASP A 146 -12.69 -17.05 2.16
CA ASP A 146 -12.50 -18.50 2.02
C ASP A 146 -11.02 -18.91 1.86
N GLY A 147 -10.13 -17.94 1.65
CA GLY A 147 -8.68 -18.15 1.47
C GLY A 147 -8.25 -18.37 0.04
N LYS A 148 -9.17 -18.24 -0.90
CA LYS A 148 -8.91 -18.33 -2.33
C LYS A 148 -9.04 -16.96 -2.99
N ALA A 149 -8.52 -16.87 -4.21
CA ALA A 149 -8.68 -15.70 -5.04
C ALA A 149 -10.12 -15.64 -5.55
N ASP A 150 -10.81 -14.55 -5.27
CA ASP A 150 -12.13 -14.28 -5.83
C ASP A 150 -12.01 -13.89 -7.30
N GLU A 151 -12.96 -14.31 -8.11
CA GLU A 151 -13.03 -13.87 -9.51
C GLU A 151 -13.28 -12.35 -9.60
N PRO A 152 -12.71 -11.68 -10.63
CA PRO A 152 -12.86 -10.24 -10.83
C PRO A 152 -14.33 -9.77 -10.87
N ASP A 153 -15.23 -10.63 -11.30
CA ASP A 153 -16.67 -10.32 -11.41
C ASP A 153 -17.37 -10.21 -10.05
N MET A 154 -16.83 -10.81 -8.99
CA MET A 154 -17.35 -10.61 -7.63
C MET A 154 -17.19 -9.17 -7.14
N ARG A 155 -16.27 -8.40 -7.69
CA ARG A 155 -16.15 -6.96 -7.45
C ARG A 155 -17.41 -6.21 -7.87
N THR A 156 -17.96 -6.56 -9.02
CA THR A 156 -19.16 -5.92 -9.59
C THR A 156 -20.43 -6.34 -8.89
N ALA A 157 -20.50 -7.56 -8.39
CA ALA A 157 -21.67 -8.06 -7.67
C ALA A 157 -21.90 -7.38 -6.31
N LYS A 158 -20.83 -6.91 -5.65
CA LYS A 158 -20.92 -6.19 -4.36
C LYS A 158 -21.12 -4.68 -4.51
N THR A 159 -21.01 -4.14 -5.71
CA THR A 159 -21.23 -2.71 -5.98
C THR A 159 -22.71 -2.26 -5.93
N PRO A 160 -23.72 -3.13 -6.08
CA PRO A 160 -25.11 -2.69 -6.01
C PRO A 160 -25.54 -2.17 -4.65
N VAL A 161 -24.74 -2.31 -3.62
CA VAL A 161 -24.98 -1.65 -2.33
C VAL A 161 -25.03 -0.10 -2.47
N VAL A 162 -24.46 0.44 -3.54
CA VAL A 162 -24.61 1.86 -3.90
C VAL A 162 -26.08 2.26 -4.11
N TYR A 163 -26.95 1.32 -4.49
CA TYR A 163 -28.40 1.57 -4.55
C TYR A 163 -29.03 1.82 -3.18
N LEU A 164 -28.46 1.25 -2.13
CA LEU A 164 -28.91 1.51 -0.77
C LEU A 164 -28.46 2.87 -0.24
N SER A 165 -27.52 3.50 -0.93
CA SER A 165 -26.97 4.80 -0.55
C SER A 165 -27.69 5.99 -1.19
N ASN A 166 -28.84 5.81 -1.86
CA ASN A 166 -29.65 6.94 -2.31
C ASN A 166 -30.76 7.25 -1.29
N PRO A 167 -30.42 7.93 -0.19
CA PRO A 167 -31.36 8.19 0.91
C PRO A 167 -32.54 9.06 0.48
N GLY A 168 -32.34 9.87 -0.56
CA GLY A 168 -33.39 10.74 -1.07
C GLY A 168 -34.55 9.99 -1.73
N ARG A 169 -34.27 8.89 -2.41
CA ARG A 169 -35.31 8.06 -3.03
C ARG A 169 -35.99 7.13 -2.03
N PHE A 170 -35.22 6.60 -1.10
CA PHE A 170 -35.72 5.71 -0.07
C PHE A 170 -36.55 6.47 0.98
N GLY A 171 -36.14 7.67 1.35
CA GLY A 171 -36.88 8.55 2.24
C GLY A 171 -38.21 9.01 1.64
N ARG A 172 -38.28 9.29 0.34
CA ARG A 172 -39.53 9.65 -0.34
C ARG A 172 -40.50 8.47 -0.43
N PHE A 173 -40.01 7.26 -0.59
CA PHE A 173 -40.85 6.08 -0.66
C PHE A 173 -41.43 5.72 0.71
N ARG A 174 -40.67 5.82 1.78
CA ARG A 174 -41.15 5.62 3.15
C ARG A 174 -42.15 6.68 3.60
N TYR A 175 -41.93 7.91 3.16
CA TYR A 175 -42.82 9.02 3.53
C TYR A 175 -44.21 8.91 2.85
N ARG A 176 -44.30 8.30 1.67
CA ARG A 176 -45.54 8.05 0.98
C ARG A 176 -46.33 6.85 1.50
N SER A 177 -45.63 5.84 2.02
CA SER A 177 -46.29 4.62 2.51
C SER A 177 -46.83 4.74 3.95
N THR A 178 -46.45 5.78 4.67
CA THR A 178 -46.93 6.02 6.04
C THR A 178 -48.09 7.01 6.14
N ARG A 179 -48.68 7.42 4.99
CA ARG A 179 -49.84 8.31 4.97
C ARG A 179 -51.13 7.63 4.56
N PHE A 180 -51.26 6.35 4.81
CA PHE A 180 -52.54 5.66 4.76
C PHE A 180 -52.87 5.02 6.07
#